data_45da83d38a3a6069721d50c3f69291e5
#
_entry.id   45da83d38a3a6069721d50c3f69291e5
#
_cell.length_a   1.000
_cell.length_b   1.000
_cell.length_c   1.000
_cell.angle_alpha   90.00
_cell.angle_beta   90.00
_cell.angle_gamma   90.00
#
_symmetry.space_group_name_H-M   'P 1'
#
loop_
_entity.id
_entity.type
_entity.pdbx_description
1 polymer ?
#
loop_
_entity_poly.entity_id
_entity_poly.type
_entity_poly.pdbx_seq_one_letter_code
_entity_poly.pdbx_strand_id
1 'polypeptide(L)'
;MTVRETASTTMLWVKEFSTNIFLKFGRGLFNINVVQRNRKRINLCLLIWVIGSLAGYGMLHRTVTSLKHDFYQGGLERTRNLVAQIGPSLLENDVLSLNMAIGEIESSAGLIFAAIVDHQHKIVAHTDSRLVNRTLPPLEQQSYQGIIEGVSVEEGLSVKNEKIVRFSSDVIYSGVKIGKVYLALSAADLYDSLSRYRTVFVFAVVFGLVLLSAALVTMDRLSVARALKAQKAFEGMTRMGPYLLEKKVAQGGMAELFVAGYERQDGFRKTVAVKRVLPHLAENSDFVNMFIREARLAALLQHPNVVQVIDFGKIQNVYFIAMEYVRGKNLGEIMSRLKEGMTVDQAVFIASQVAMGLEYSHSKKDDKSGEALNIVHRDISPQNILISFQGEVKISDFGISKTSSEPSLTHSGVIKGKLAYLSPEQALGQPVDHQADLYALGIVFYEILSGKRLYRFTSDIEAIRAIPEREIPPIKECRQDIPDELNRIVMKCLEKDKRFRYQNAGEQTGFKYKVRQSESFRLYEETFPGRQQRA
;
A
#
# COMPACT_ATOMS: atom_id res chain seq x y z
N MET A 1 31.76 12.95 24.78
CA MET A 1 30.64 12.77 23.82
C MET A 1 29.81 11.59 24.28
N THR A 2 28.60 11.86 24.77
CA THR A 2 27.75 10.89 25.48
C THR A 2 27.04 9.95 24.48
N VAL A 3 26.86 8.70 24.90
CA VAL A 3 26.18 7.62 24.14
C VAL A 3 24.79 8.04 23.56
N ARG A 4 24.16 9.09 24.07
CA ARG A 4 22.91 9.65 23.56
C ARG A 4 23.04 10.44 22.24
N GLU A 5 24.15 11.12 21.99
CA GLU A 5 24.35 11.90 20.74
C GLU A 5 24.67 11.01 19.55
N THR A 6 25.35 9.88 19.75
CA THR A 6 25.64 8.90 18.70
C THR A 6 24.39 8.12 18.27
N ALA A 7 23.48 7.81 19.19
CA ALA A 7 22.21 7.14 18.88
C ALA A 7 21.25 8.04 18.08
N SER A 8 21.20 9.34 18.40
CA SER A 8 20.36 10.31 17.69
C SER A 8 20.83 10.55 16.26
N THR A 9 22.15 10.68 16.05
CA THR A 9 22.73 10.88 14.71
C THR A 9 22.60 9.63 13.83
N THR A 10 22.72 8.43 14.43
CA THR A 10 22.55 7.17 13.70
C THR A 10 21.09 6.95 13.30
N MET A 11 20.13 7.32 14.15
CA MET A 11 18.70 7.21 13.84
C MET A 11 18.23 8.21 12.77
N LEU A 12 18.76 9.43 12.75
CA LEU A 12 18.54 10.40 11.69
C LEU A 12 19.14 9.92 10.34
N TRP A 13 20.34 9.37 10.37
CA TRP A 13 21.03 8.82 9.19
C TRP A 13 20.27 7.63 8.60
N VAL A 14 19.77 6.71 9.43
CA VAL A 14 18.95 5.56 9.00
C VAL A 14 17.61 6.04 8.41
N LYS A 15 17.01 7.09 8.95
CA LYS A 15 15.75 7.66 8.45
C LYS A 15 15.93 8.39 7.12
N GLU A 16 16.98 9.17 6.94
CA GLU A 16 17.29 9.83 5.65
C GLU A 16 17.82 8.86 4.60
N PHE A 17 18.64 7.88 4.99
CA PHE A 17 19.18 6.85 4.11
C PHE A 17 18.08 5.92 3.59
N SER A 18 17.14 5.50 4.45
CA SER A 18 16.02 4.64 4.05
C SER A 18 15.02 5.35 3.14
N THR A 19 14.75 6.64 3.37
CA THR A 19 13.74 7.38 2.60
C THR A 19 14.27 7.88 1.25
N ASN A 20 15.51 8.38 1.20
CA ASN A 20 16.04 9.00 -0.01
C ASN A 20 16.71 8.03 -0.99
N ILE A 21 17.39 7.00 -0.52
CA ILE A 21 18.03 6.00 -1.40
C ILE A 21 16.98 5.04 -1.96
N PHE A 22 15.99 4.62 -1.15
CA PHE A 22 14.92 3.75 -1.63
C PHE A 22 14.01 4.44 -2.65
N LEU A 23 13.76 5.75 -2.50
CA LEU A 23 13.00 6.54 -3.47
C LEU A 23 13.78 6.83 -4.77
N LYS A 24 15.10 6.96 -4.71
CA LYS A 24 15.93 7.19 -5.91
C LYS A 24 16.30 5.91 -6.66
N PHE A 25 16.67 4.84 -5.96
CA PHE A 25 16.99 3.54 -6.59
C PHE A 25 15.77 2.71 -6.93
N GLY A 26 14.68 2.81 -6.16
CA GLY A 26 13.46 2.04 -6.38
C GLY A 26 12.64 2.49 -7.59
N ARG A 27 12.74 3.73 -8.03
CA ARG A 27 11.99 4.25 -9.20
C ARG A 27 12.44 3.66 -10.55
N GLY A 28 13.64 3.10 -10.63
CA GLY A 28 14.16 2.52 -11.86
C GLY A 28 14.05 1.00 -11.96
N LEU A 29 13.89 0.28 -10.85
CA LEU A 29 13.94 -1.18 -10.79
C LEU A 29 12.60 -1.85 -10.43
N PHE A 30 11.64 -1.13 -9.84
CA PHE A 30 10.37 -1.71 -9.39
C PHE A 30 9.17 -0.95 -9.94
N ASN A 31 8.21 -1.69 -10.47
CA ASN A 31 6.91 -1.14 -10.88
C ASN A 31 6.16 -0.64 -9.64
N ILE A 32 5.80 0.65 -9.61
CA ILE A 32 5.20 1.35 -8.46
C ILE A 32 3.98 0.61 -7.88
N ASN A 33 3.19 -0.02 -8.75
CA ASN A 33 1.99 -0.79 -8.36
C ASN A 33 2.33 -2.05 -7.53
N VAL A 34 3.50 -2.67 -7.76
CA VAL A 34 3.97 -3.86 -7.04
C VAL A 34 4.45 -3.49 -5.65
N VAL A 35 5.14 -2.35 -5.52
CA VAL A 35 5.60 -1.83 -4.22
C VAL A 35 4.41 -1.51 -3.32
N GLN A 36 3.35 -0.90 -3.85
CA GLN A 36 2.14 -0.61 -3.07
C GLN A 36 1.41 -1.87 -2.62
N ARG A 37 1.26 -2.87 -3.49
CA ARG A 37 0.57 -4.14 -3.20
C ARG A 37 1.30 -4.97 -2.13
N ASN A 38 2.64 -4.95 -2.12
CA ASN A 38 3.46 -5.71 -1.19
C ASN A 38 4.05 -4.87 -0.05
N ARG A 39 3.66 -3.63 0.12
CA ARG A 39 4.24 -2.66 1.06
C ARG A 39 4.40 -3.22 2.49
N LYS A 40 3.39 -3.91 3.02
CA LYS A 40 3.46 -4.51 4.36
C LYS A 40 4.55 -5.59 4.47
N ARG A 41 4.68 -6.45 3.46
CA ARG A 41 5.68 -7.54 3.43
C ARG A 41 7.09 -6.99 3.22
N ILE A 42 7.26 -6.03 2.32
CA ILE A 42 8.54 -5.34 2.08
C ILE A 42 9.01 -4.65 3.36
N ASN A 43 8.12 -3.90 4.02
CA ASN A 43 8.44 -3.23 5.28
C ASN A 43 8.82 -4.22 6.40
N LEU A 44 8.16 -5.38 6.47
CA LEU A 44 8.50 -6.42 7.45
C LEU A 44 9.89 -7.01 7.18
N CYS A 45 10.20 -7.34 5.93
CA CYS A 45 11.51 -7.87 5.56
C CYS A 45 12.64 -6.86 5.81
N LEU A 46 12.42 -5.59 5.48
CA LEU A 46 13.34 -4.51 5.77
C LEU A 46 13.55 -4.32 7.28
N LEU A 47 12.46 -4.38 8.05
CA LEU A 47 12.54 -4.29 9.51
C LEU A 47 13.38 -5.42 10.11
N ILE A 48 13.16 -6.65 9.68
CA ILE A 48 13.95 -7.82 10.13
C ILE A 48 15.44 -7.65 9.78
N TRP A 49 15.73 -7.19 8.56
CA TRP A 49 17.12 -6.94 8.13
C TRP A 49 17.79 -5.82 8.96
N VAL A 50 17.06 -4.72 9.24
CA VAL A 50 17.57 -3.62 10.09
C VAL A 50 17.85 -4.11 11.51
N ILE A 51 16.92 -4.87 12.11
CA ILE A 51 17.11 -5.43 13.46
C ILE A 51 18.31 -6.37 13.49
N GLY A 52 18.46 -7.25 12.51
CA GLY A 52 19.62 -8.15 12.39
C GLY A 52 20.93 -7.41 12.24
N SER A 53 20.97 -6.35 11.42
CA SER A 53 22.15 -5.49 11.23
C SER A 53 22.52 -4.73 12.52
N LEU A 54 21.54 -4.23 13.26
CA LEU A 54 21.77 -3.57 14.55
C LEU A 54 22.30 -4.53 15.62
N ALA A 55 21.75 -5.74 15.68
CA ALA A 55 22.24 -6.78 16.59
C ALA A 55 23.68 -7.19 16.26
N GLY A 56 23.98 -7.38 14.96
CA GLY A 56 25.34 -7.65 14.47
C GLY A 56 26.33 -6.52 14.80
N TYR A 57 25.90 -5.25 14.66
CA TYR A 57 26.71 -4.10 15.06
C TYR A 57 26.98 -4.09 16.57
N GLY A 58 25.98 -4.40 17.38
CA GLY A 58 26.16 -4.50 18.84
C GLY A 58 27.14 -5.60 19.22
N MET A 59 27.11 -6.73 18.54
CA MET A 59 28.07 -7.82 18.73
C MET A 59 29.49 -7.40 18.31
N LEU A 60 29.64 -6.80 17.14
CA LEU A 60 30.91 -6.25 16.66
C LEU A 60 31.49 -5.24 17.66
N HIS A 61 30.66 -4.32 18.16
CA HIS A 61 31.08 -3.31 19.11
C HIS A 61 31.61 -3.93 20.41
N ARG A 62 30.92 -4.95 20.94
CA ARG A 62 31.36 -5.70 22.13
C ARG A 62 32.71 -6.39 21.89
N THR A 63 32.85 -7.10 20.74
CA THR A 63 34.12 -7.79 20.41
C THR A 63 35.27 -6.81 20.25
N VAL A 64 35.07 -5.68 19.58
CA VAL A 64 36.06 -4.61 19.43
C VAL A 64 36.49 -4.04 20.79
N THR A 65 35.52 -3.80 21.66
CA THR A 65 35.76 -3.25 23.00
C THR A 65 36.54 -4.25 23.89
N SER A 66 36.16 -5.53 23.84
CA SER A 66 36.86 -6.60 24.56
C SER A 66 38.31 -6.74 24.10
N LEU A 67 38.57 -6.84 22.79
CA LEU A 67 39.93 -6.95 22.24
C LEU A 67 40.82 -5.77 22.64
N LYS A 68 40.28 -4.55 22.62
CA LYS A 68 41.01 -3.38 23.09
C LYS A 68 41.29 -3.47 24.61
N HIS A 69 40.28 -3.82 25.39
CA HIS A 69 40.39 -3.95 26.83
C HIS A 69 41.51 -4.95 27.21
N ASP A 70 41.47 -6.15 26.61
CA ASP A 70 42.45 -7.21 26.87
C ASP A 70 43.89 -6.77 26.52
N PHE A 71 44.05 -6.07 25.39
CA PHE A 71 45.34 -5.52 24.97
C PHE A 71 45.90 -4.49 25.98
N TYR A 72 45.03 -3.53 26.40
CA TYR A 72 45.46 -2.49 27.35
C TYR A 72 45.73 -3.07 28.74
N GLN A 73 44.89 -3.97 29.23
CA GLN A 73 45.10 -4.62 30.53
C GLN A 73 46.42 -5.40 30.56
N GLY A 74 46.72 -6.15 29.51
CA GLY A 74 47.99 -6.86 29.39
C GLY A 74 49.22 -5.93 29.45
N GLY A 75 49.14 -4.75 28.83
CA GLY A 75 50.20 -3.73 28.91
C GLY A 75 50.35 -3.11 30.29
N LEU A 76 49.23 -2.80 30.94
CA LEU A 76 49.20 -2.24 32.30
C LEU A 76 49.79 -3.20 33.33
N GLU A 77 49.36 -4.46 33.33
CA GLU A 77 49.84 -5.49 34.24
C GLU A 77 51.35 -5.72 34.10
N ARG A 78 51.85 -5.87 32.87
CA ARG A 78 53.28 -6.03 32.60
C ARG A 78 54.10 -4.84 33.11
N THR A 79 53.62 -3.61 32.89
CA THR A 79 54.28 -2.39 33.34
C THR A 79 54.33 -2.33 34.87
N ARG A 80 53.26 -2.66 35.57
CA ARG A 80 53.20 -2.69 37.04
C ARG A 80 54.12 -3.75 37.64
N ASN A 81 54.09 -4.95 37.05
CA ASN A 81 54.93 -6.04 37.50
C ASN A 81 56.43 -5.66 37.40
N LEU A 82 56.81 -5.03 36.28
CA LEU A 82 58.15 -4.55 36.09
C LEU A 82 58.54 -3.47 37.14
N VAL A 83 57.62 -2.49 37.37
CA VAL A 83 57.87 -1.45 38.42
C VAL A 83 58.01 -2.05 39.79
N ALA A 84 57.22 -3.05 40.18
CA ALA A 84 57.26 -3.71 41.47
C ALA A 84 58.57 -4.49 41.68
N GLN A 85 59.14 -5.04 40.62
CA GLN A 85 60.33 -5.90 40.66
C GLN A 85 61.63 -5.10 40.76
N ILE A 86 61.67 -3.92 40.12
CA ILE A 86 63.00 -3.20 39.93
C ILE A 86 63.33 -2.14 40.97
N GLY A 87 62.35 -1.79 41.85
CA GLY A 87 62.58 -0.68 42.83
C GLY A 87 63.88 -0.72 43.58
N PRO A 88 64.24 -1.82 44.30
CA PRO A 88 65.49 -1.96 45.01
C PRO A 88 66.72 -1.88 44.09
N SER A 89 66.67 -2.62 42.96
CA SER A 89 67.82 -2.70 42.04
C SER A 89 68.13 -1.36 41.35
N LEU A 90 67.08 -0.53 41.11
CA LEU A 90 67.28 0.81 40.56
C LEU A 90 67.88 1.78 41.56
N LEU A 91 67.53 1.65 42.83
CA LEU A 91 68.13 2.45 43.94
C LEU A 91 69.59 2.12 44.14
N GLU A 92 69.93 0.83 44.10
CA GLU A 92 71.31 0.33 44.30
C GLU A 92 72.18 0.46 43.03
N ASN A 93 71.57 0.91 41.92
CA ASN A 93 72.23 1.01 40.63
C ASN A 93 72.75 -0.35 40.11
N ASP A 94 72.07 -1.45 40.47
CA ASP A 94 72.43 -2.81 40.07
C ASP A 94 71.98 -3.08 38.62
N VAL A 95 72.84 -2.70 37.70
CA VAL A 95 72.61 -2.82 36.26
C VAL A 95 72.34 -4.27 35.79
N LEU A 96 72.93 -5.26 36.50
CA LEU A 96 72.74 -6.67 36.15
C LEU A 96 71.33 -7.11 36.44
N SER A 97 70.82 -6.86 37.63
CA SER A 97 69.43 -7.18 38.01
C SER A 97 68.41 -6.42 37.16
N LEU A 98 68.65 -5.17 36.78
CA LEU A 98 67.81 -4.40 35.89
C LEU A 98 67.74 -5.00 34.46
N ASN A 99 68.87 -5.45 33.91
CA ASN A 99 68.92 -6.12 32.63
C ASN A 99 68.24 -7.51 32.66
N MET A 100 68.38 -8.25 33.80
CA MET A 100 67.67 -9.52 33.98
C MET A 100 66.15 -9.29 33.98
N ALA A 101 65.66 -8.29 34.69
CA ALA A 101 64.22 -7.95 34.69
C ALA A 101 63.65 -7.55 33.28
N ILE A 102 64.43 -6.83 32.47
CA ILE A 102 64.09 -6.55 31.08
C ILE A 102 64.15 -7.81 30.23
N GLY A 103 65.16 -8.70 30.44
CA GLY A 103 65.24 -9.96 29.69
C GLY A 103 64.09 -10.93 29.94
N GLU A 104 63.50 -10.95 31.14
CA GLU A 104 62.32 -11.73 31.45
C GLU A 104 61.12 -11.27 30.64
N ILE A 105 60.99 -9.97 30.37
CA ILE A 105 59.91 -9.41 29.61
C ILE A 105 60.12 -9.49 28.08
N GLU A 106 61.40 -9.58 27.65
CA GLU A 106 61.77 -9.59 26.21
C GLU A 106 61.11 -10.72 25.44
N SER A 107 60.84 -11.86 26.08
CA SER A 107 60.12 -13.00 25.48
C SER A 107 58.63 -12.78 25.35
N SER A 108 58.08 -11.66 25.84
CA SER A 108 56.65 -11.38 25.82
C SER A 108 56.14 -11.07 24.42
N ALA A 109 55.01 -11.71 24.02
CA ALA A 109 54.39 -11.49 22.72
C ALA A 109 54.06 -10.00 22.50
N GLY A 110 54.47 -9.48 21.33
CA GLY A 110 54.18 -8.12 20.90
C GLY A 110 55.04 -7.03 21.52
N LEU A 111 56.04 -7.37 22.32
CA LEU A 111 56.98 -6.39 22.87
C LEU A 111 57.88 -5.81 21.77
N ILE A 112 57.93 -4.48 21.66
CA ILE A 112 58.86 -3.75 20.79
C ILE A 112 60.09 -3.35 21.56
N PHE A 113 59.90 -2.78 22.73
CA PHE A 113 60.99 -2.50 23.67
C PHE A 113 60.48 -2.35 25.10
N ALA A 114 61.35 -2.60 26.03
CA ALA A 114 61.23 -2.20 27.43
C ALA A 114 62.45 -1.35 27.82
N ALA A 115 62.21 -0.31 28.61
CA ALA A 115 63.26 0.59 29.05
C ALA A 115 63.02 1.03 30.49
N ILE A 116 64.15 1.09 31.28
CA ILE A 116 64.20 1.64 32.64
C ILE A 116 65.05 2.90 32.59
N VAL A 117 64.47 3.97 33.08
CA VAL A 117 65.09 5.30 33.04
C VAL A 117 65.30 5.81 34.49
N ASP A 118 66.46 6.40 34.78
CA ASP A 118 66.78 6.99 36.08
C ASP A 118 66.08 8.37 36.29
N HIS A 119 66.35 8.96 37.44
CA HIS A 119 65.86 10.30 37.81
C HIS A 119 66.44 11.43 36.94
N GLN A 120 67.50 11.18 36.15
CA GLN A 120 68.12 12.12 35.21
C GLN A 120 67.61 11.90 33.77
N HIS A 121 66.60 11.07 33.61
CA HIS A 121 65.99 10.70 32.28
C HIS A 121 67.00 9.93 31.38
N LYS A 122 68.00 9.27 31.90
CA LYS A 122 68.92 8.41 31.14
C LYS A 122 68.48 6.95 31.25
N ILE A 123 68.56 6.25 30.15
CA ILE A 123 68.26 4.82 30.07
C ILE A 123 69.34 4.02 30.83
N VAL A 124 68.92 3.34 31.89
CA VAL A 124 69.82 2.49 32.70
C VAL A 124 69.82 1.05 32.18
N ALA A 125 68.64 0.58 31.71
CA ALA A 125 68.49 -0.72 31.06
C ALA A 125 67.47 -0.64 29.90
N HIS A 126 67.69 -1.37 28.81
CA HIS A 126 66.91 -1.37 27.63
C HIS A 126 67.04 -2.71 26.92
N THR A 127 65.93 -3.20 26.21
CA THR A 127 65.99 -4.41 25.36
C THR A 127 67.06 -4.31 24.26
N ASP A 128 67.33 -3.09 23.72
CA ASP A 128 68.50 -2.83 22.88
C ASP A 128 69.60 -2.14 23.69
N SER A 129 70.59 -2.90 24.04
CA SER A 129 71.74 -2.41 24.88
C SER A 129 72.49 -1.20 24.33
N ARG A 130 72.39 -0.93 23.01
CA ARG A 130 72.99 0.23 22.34
C ARG A 130 72.40 1.56 22.74
N LEU A 131 71.17 1.55 23.32
CA LEU A 131 70.46 2.73 23.78
C LEU A 131 70.68 3.08 25.23
N VAL A 132 71.38 2.27 25.98
CA VAL A 132 71.79 2.56 27.37
C VAL A 132 72.65 3.85 27.43
N ASN A 133 72.45 4.65 28.48
CA ASN A 133 73.00 5.99 28.66
C ASN A 133 72.50 7.09 27.69
N ARG A 134 71.47 6.79 26.86
CA ARG A 134 70.81 7.78 26.04
C ARG A 134 69.49 8.20 26.66
N THR A 135 68.85 9.24 26.12
CA THR A 135 67.48 9.62 26.45
C THR A 135 66.52 8.87 25.55
N LEU A 136 65.33 8.46 26.08
CA LEU A 136 64.30 7.80 25.28
C LEU A 136 63.69 8.78 24.27
N PRO A 137 63.66 8.45 22.99
CA PRO A 137 63.05 9.33 21.99
C PRO A 137 61.52 9.45 22.21
N PRO A 138 60.92 10.62 21.92
CA PRO A 138 59.48 10.79 21.91
C PRO A 138 58.83 9.92 20.82
N LEU A 139 57.52 9.61 20.97
CA LEU A 139 56.78 8.96 19.91
C LEU A 139 56.54 9.95 18.76
N GLU A 140 56.66 9.47 17.54
CA GLU A 140 56.24 10.21 16.37
C GLU A 140 54.71 10.11 16.21
N GLN A 141 54.07 11.18 15.70
CA GLN A 141 52.62 11.25 15.44
C GLN A 141 51.78 10.70 16.62
N GLN A 142 51.98 11.25 17.81
CA GLN A 142 51.22 10.86 18.99
C GLN A 142 49.74 11.08 18.78
N SER A 143 48.92 10.00 18.83
CA SER A 143 47.50 10.01 18.59
C SER A 143 46.63 10.03 19.85
N TYR A 144 47.20 9.54 20.96
CA TYR A 144 46.54 9.50 22.27
C TYR A 144 47.55 9.61 23.39
N GLN A 145 47.19 10.33 24.46
CA GLN A 145 47.91 10.35 25.72
C GLN A 145 46.91 10.39 26.88
N GLY A 146 47.05 9.50 27.84
CA GLY A 146 46.16 9.42 28.99
C GLY A 146 46.80 8.65 30.15
N ILE A 147 46.17 8.67 31.31
CA ILE A 147 46.55 7.88 32.48
C ILE A 147 45.44 6.87 32.75
N ILE A 148 45.81 5.59 32.78
CA ILE A 148 44.90 4.48 33.08
C ILE A 148 45.46 3.78 34.32
N GLU A 149 44.69 3.80 35.40
CA GLU A 149 45.07 3.14 36.68
C GLU A 149 46.48 3.48 37.17
N GLY A 150 46.92 4.74 37.04
CA GLY A 150 48.22 5.21 37.47
C GLY A 150 49.38 4.98 36.48
N VAL A 151 49.14 4.33 35.36
CA VAL A 151 50.08 4.14 34.25
C VAL A 151 49.78 5.13 33.13
N SER A 152 50.76 5.87 32.67
CA SER A 152 50.61 6.74 31.50
C SER A 152 50.65 5.89 30.23
N VAL A 153 49.66 6.08 29.36
CA VAL A 153 49.51 5.35 28.09
C VAL A 153 49.59 6.34 26.94
N GLU A 154 50.45 6.09 25.98
CA GLU A 154 50.64 6.91 24.79
C GLU A 154 50.56 6.03 23.54
N GLU A 155 49.74 6.43 22.58
CA GLU A 155 49.65 5.77 21.28
C GLU A 155 50.36 6.63 20.22
N GLY A 156 51.11 6.02 19.35
CA GLY A 156 51.80 6.72 18.28
C GLY A 156 52.53 5.79 17.34
N LEU A 157 53.44 6.36 16.55
CA LEU A 157 54.30 5.58 15.68
C LEU A 157 55.71 5.46 16.28
N SER A 158 56.30 4.28 16.12
CA SER A 158 57.71 4.08 16.38
C SER A 158 58.58 4.77 15.32
N VAL A 159 59.89 4.92 15.57
CA VAL A 159 60.86 5.40 14.57
C VAL A 159 60.88 4.55 13.28
N LYS A 160 60.37 3.32 13.33
CA LYS A 160 60.19 2.44 12.17
C LYS A 160 58.82 2.54 11.52
N ASN A 161 58.00 3.55 11.87
CA ASN A 161 56.65 3.77 11.40
C ASN A 161 55.64 2.63 11.74
N GLU A 162 55.90 1.89 12.81
CA GLU A 162 55.01 0.86 13.35
C GLU A 162 54.08 1.47 14.39
N LYS A 163 52.77 1.09 14.36
CA LYS A 163 51.80 1.50 15.38
C LYS A 163 52.15 0.85 16.72
N ILE A 164 52.44 1.65 17.72
CA ILE A 164 52.78 1.18 19.05
C ILE A 164 51.93 1.87 20.12
N VAL A 165 51.75 1.15 21.23
CA VAL A 165 51.24 1.70 22.48
C VAL A 165 52.34 1.62 23.52
N ARG A 166 52.72 2.78 24.04
CA ARG A 166 53.75 2.93 25.08
C ARG A 166 53.10 3.12 26.43
N PHE A 167 53.36 2.21 27.35
CA PHE A 167 52.94 2.28 28.72
C PHE A 167 54.12 2.80 29.53
N SER A 168 53.87 3.71 30.48
CA SER A 168 54.96 4.18 31.38
C SER A 168 54.42 4.44 32.77
N SER A 169 55.24 4.08 33.79
CA SER A 169 54.92 4.31 35.19
C SER A 169 56.14 4.76 35.95
N ASP A 170 55.95 5.65 36.89
CA ASP A 170 57.00 6.13 37.77
C ASP A 170 57.39 5.02 38.78
N VAL A 171 58.69 4.84 39.00
CA VAL A 171 59.26 3.96 40.06
C VAL A 171 59.45 4.79 41.31
N ILE A 172 58.62 4.50 42.31
CA ILE A 172 58.64 5.20 43.60
C ILE A 172 59.13 4.24 44.67
N TYR A 173 60.16 4.62 45.38
CA TYR A 173 60.69 3.86 46.49
C TYR A 173 60.74 4.75 47.73
N SER A 174 60.21 4.28 48.85
CA SER A 174 60.10 5.07 50.10
C SER A 174 59.54 6.49 49.90
N GLY A 175 58.57 6.64 48.99
CA GLY A 175 57.91 7.92 48.71
C GLY A 175 58.69 8.86 47.78
N VAL A 176 59.86 8.47 47.29
CA VAL A 176 60.69 9.26 46.38
C VAL A 176 60.67 8.62 44.99
N LYS A 177 60.47 9.44 43.94
CA LYS A 177 60.58 9.00 42.56
C LYS A 177 62.04 8.81 42.19
N ILE A 178 62.46 7.55 41.94
CA ILE A 178 63.82 7.16 41.61
C ILE A 178 64.08 6.91 40.14
N GLY A 179 62.96 6.78 39.33
CA GLY A 179 63.05 6.56 37.90
C GLY A 179 61.69 6.36 37.23
N LYS A 180 61.69 5.84 36.01
CA LYS A 180 60.49 5.56 35.23
C LYS A 180 60.72 4.32 34.36
N VAL A 181 59.67 3.51 34.25
CA VAL A 181 59.63 2.36 33.34
C VAL A 181 58.81 2.74 32.08
N TYR A 182 59.28 2.25 30.96
CA TYR A 182 58.57 2.32 29.67
C TYR A 182 58.47 0.92 29.07
N LEU A 183 57.27 0.58 28.62
CA LEU A 183 56.98 -0.66 27.91
C LEU A 183 56.24 -0.30 26.59
N ALA A 184 56.79 -0.67 25.46
CA ALA A 184 56.17 -0.43 24.17
C ALA A 184 55.70 -1.75 23.52
N LEU A 185 54.42 -1.85 23.27
CA LEU A 185 53.81 -3.00 22.61
C LEU A 185 53.39 -2.65 21.19
N SER A 186 53.54 -3.61 20.26
CA SER A 186 53.02 -3.50 18.91
C SER A 186 51.49 -3.53 18.93
N ALA A 187 50.89 -2.56 18.31
CA ALA A 187 49.43 -2.52 18.11
C ALA A 187 49.02 -3.06 16.73
N ALA A 188 49.96 -3.53 15.91
CA ALA A 188 49.66 -3.98 14.53
C ALA A 188 48.63 -5.09 14.52
N ASP A 189 48.80 -6.17 15.28
CA ASP A 189 47.88 -7.31 15.32
C ASP A 189 46.49 -6.92 15.83
N LEU A 190 46.41 -5.95 16.77
CA LEU A 190 45.16 -5.41 17.26
C LEU A 190 44.42 -4.70 16.12
N TYR A 191 45.07 -3.77 15.43
CA TYR A 191 44.44 -3.00 14.33
C TYR A 191 44.10 -3.86 13.15
N ASP A 192 44.87 -4.87 12.80
CA ASP A 192 44.58 -5.84 11.75
C ASP A 192 43.37 -6.70 12.10
N SER A 193 43.28 -7.16 13.35
CA SER A 193 42.09 -7.88 13.83
C SER A 193 40.83 -7.01 13.78
N LEU A 194 40.93 -5.77 14.28
CA LEU A 194 39.80 -4.82 14.20
C LEU A 194 39.37 -4.54 12.76
N SER A 195 40.31 -4.40 11.83
CA SER A 195 40.05 -4.20 10.42
C SER A 195 39.31 -5.41 9.81
N ARG A 196 39.79 -6.64 10.08
CA ARG A 196 39.14 -7.87 9.62
C ARG A 196 37.70 -7.99 10.11
N TYR A 197 37.43 -7.77 11.39
CA TYR A 197 36.08 -7.83 11.94
C TYR A 197 35.14 -6.79 11.30
N ARG A 198 35.61 -5.56 11.09
CA ARG A 198 34.86 -4.50 10.40
C ARG A 198 34.52 -4.90 8.96
N THR A 199 35.51 -5.42 8.23
CA THR A 199 35.34 -5.83 6.82
C THR A 199 34.32 -6.96 6.70
N VAL A 200 34.44 -8.02 7.53
CA VAL A 200 33.47 -9.14 7.54
C VAL A 200 32.05 -8.64 7.85
N PHE A 201 31.91 -7.73 8.81
CA PHE A 201 30.61 -7.15 9.13
C PHE A 201 29.99 -6.39 7.94
N VAL A 202 30.76 -5.52 7.27
CA VAL A 202 30.29 -4.78 6.10
C VAL A 202 29.86 -5.74 4.99
N PHE A 203 30.66 -6.76 4.70
CA PHE A 203 30.31 -7.79 3.70
C PHE A 203 29.02 -8.53 4.06
N ALA A 204 28.82 -8.91 5.32
CA ALA A 204 27.61 -9.60 5.78
C ALA A 204 26.36 -8.73 5.59
N VAL A 205 26.45 -7.44 5.91
CA VAL A 205 25.35 -6.47 5.73
C VAL A 205 24.99 -6.28 4.25
N VAL A 206 26.00 -6.07 3.39
CA VAL A 206 25.79 -5.90 1.94
C VAL A 206 25.22 -7.17 1.31
N PHE A 207 25.77 -8.34 1.66
CA PHE A 207 25.29 -9.63 1.16
C PHE A 207 23.84 -9.89 1.56
N GLY A 208 23.47 -9.59 2.81
CA GLY A 208 22.07 -9.67 3.27
C GLY A 208 21.12 -8.77 2.47
N LEU A 209 21.56 -7.57 2.10
CA LEU A 209 20.80 -6.64 1.26
C LEU A 209 20.58 -7.20 -0.16
N VAL A 210 21.62 -7.80 -0.73
CA VAL A 210 21.54 -8.42 -2.08
C VAL A 210 20.57 -9.60 -2.06
N LEU A 211 20.64 -10.47 -1.05
CA LEU A 211 19.72 -11.60 -0.91
C LEU A 211 18.27 -11.13 -0.75
N LEU A 212 18.04 -10.10 0.06
CA LEU A 212 16.72 -9.50 0.24
C LEU A 212 16.17 -8.97 -1.07
N SER A 213 16.98 -8.25 -1.84
CA SER A 213 16.61 -7.71 -3.16
C SER A 213 16.27 -8.83 -4.15
N ALA A 214 17.06 -9.89 -4.20
CA ALA A 214 16.81 -11.06 -5.04
C ALA A 214 15.51 -11.78 -4.67
N ALA A 215 15.23 -11.94 -3.37
CA ALA A 215 13.98 -12.54 -2.88
C ALA A 215 12.76 -11.71 -3.28
N LEU A 216 12.82 -10.38 -3.19
CA LEU A 216 11.74 -9.48 -3.61
C LEU A 216 11.47 -9.57 -5.11
N VAL A 217 12.52 -9.59 -5.94
CA VAL A 217 12.39 -9.72 -7.41
C VAL A 217 11.79 -11.08 -7.79
N THR A 218 12.20 -12.17 -7.14
CA THR A 218 11.65 -13.51 -7.44
C THR A 218 10.19 -13.62 -7.02
N MET A 219 9.81 -13.06 -5.87
CA MET A 219 8.40 -13.01 -5.43
C MET A 219 7.53 -12.23 -6.41
N ASP A 220 8.03 -11.12 -6.94
CA ASP A 220 7.32 -10.33 -7.95
C ASP A 220 7.11 -11.12 -9.25
N ARG A 221 8.17 -11.72 -9.81
CA ARG A 221 8.08 -12.56 -11.01
C ARG A 221 7.09 -13.71 -10.86
N LEU A 222 7.08 -14.38 -9.69
CA LEU A 222 6.14 -15.46 -9.40
C LEU A 222 4.69 -14.95 -9.31
N SER A 223 4.46 -13.78 -8.73
CA SER A 223 3.12 -13.17 -8.64
C SER A 223 2.58 -12.80 -10.03
N VAL A 224 3.42 -12.20 -10.88
CA VAL A 224 3.07 -11.85 -12.27
C VAL A 224 2.80 -13.11 -13.10
N ALA A 225 3.64 -14.15 -12.97
CA ALA A 225 3.43 -15.40 -13.69
C ALA A 225 2.13 -16.11 -13.29
N ARG A 226 1.76 -16.09 -11.99
CA ARG A 226 0.47 -16.60 -11.51
C ARG A 226 -0.71 -15.82 -12.06
N ALA A 227 -0.62 -14.48 -12.05
CA ALA A 227 -1.65 -13.61 -12.59
C ALA A 227 -1.85 -13.84 -14.10
N LEU A 228 -0.76 -13.93 -14.88
CA LEU A 228 -0.82 -14.24 -16.32
C LEU A 228 -1.42 -15.62 -16.59
N LYS A 229 -1.05 -16.64 -15.80
CA LYS A 229 -1.64 -18.00 -15.93
C LYS A 229 -3.14 -17.99 -15.61
N ALA A 230 -3.54 -17.27 -14.56
CA ALA A 230 -4.95 -17.12 -14.19
C ALA A 230 -5.73 -16.37 -15.28
N GLN A 231 -5.16 -15.30 -15.85
CA GLN A 231 -5.77 -14.54 -16.94
C GLN A 231 -5.95 -15.38 -18.20
N LYS A 232 -4.94 -16.15 -18.63
CA LYS A 232 -5.07 -17.05 -19.79
C LYS A 232 -6.12 -18.14 -19.58
N ALA A 233 -6.18 -18.74 -18.38
CA ALA A 233 -7.22 -19.70 -18.04
C ALA A 233 -8.62 -19.08 -18.06
N PHE A 234 -8.74 -17.84 -17.62
CA PHE A 234 -9.97 -17.06 -17.62
C PHE A 234 -10.43 -16.69 -19.04
N GLU A 235 -9.52 -16.23 -19.90
CA GLU A 235 -9.84 -15.87 -21.31
C GLU A 235 -10.28 -17.09 -22.12
N GLY A 236 -9.74 -18.28 -21.85
CA GLY A 236 -10.11 -19.53 -22.52
C GLY A 236 -11.37 -20.19 -21.96
N MET A 237 -12.01 -19.65 -20.91
CA MET A 237 -13.17 -20.25 -20.29
C MET A 237 -14.43 -19.96 -21.12
N THR A 238 -14.88 -20.94 -21.87
CA THR A 238 -16.12 -20.89 -22.66
C THR A 238 -17.32 -21.48 -21.91
N ARG A 239 -17.09 -22.26 -20.83
CA ARG A 239 -18.13 -22.88 -20.02
C ARG A 239 -17.90 -22.66 -18.54
N MET A 240 -18.96 -22.24 -17.83
CA MET A 240 -18.97 -22.08 -16.39
C MET A 240 -20.10 -22.90 -15.78
N GLY A 241 -19.79 -24.12 -15.35
CA GLY A 241 -20.81 -25.06 -14.87
C GLY A 241 -21.90 -25.30 -15.92
N PRO A 242 -23.18 -24.98 -15.61
CA PRO A 242 -24.30 -25.11 -16.55
C PRO A 242 -24.37 -24.00 -17.60
N TYR A 243 -23.50 -22.96 -17.51
CA TYR A 243 -23.53 -21.79 -18.38
C TYR A 243 -22.51 -21.93 -19.50
N LEU A 244 -22.95 -21.99 -20.76
CA LEU A 244 -22.13 -21.92 -21.97
C LEU A 244 -22.02 -20.44 -22.39
N LEU A 245 -20.84 -19.84 -22.23
CA LEU A 245 -20.58 -18.44 -22.58
C LEU A 245 -20.49 -18.30 -24.10
N GLU A 246 -21.45 -17.61 -24.72
CA GLU A 246 -21.59 -17.52 -26.18
C GLU A 246 -20.93 -16.25 -26.72
N LYS A 247 -21.27 -15.10 -26.13
CA LYS A 247 -20.86 -13.80 -26.64
C LYS A 247 -20.57 -12.84 -25.48
N LYS A 248 -19.42 -12.22 -25.52
CA LYS A 248 -19.10 -11.11 -24.63
C LYS A 248 -19.85 -9.84 -25.09
N VAL A 249 -20.66 -9.29 -24.20
CA VAL A 249 -21.49 -8.10 -24.45
C VAL A 249 -20.80 -6.84 -24.00
N ALA A 250 -20.18 -6.89 -22.82
CA ALA A 250 -19.51 -5.74 -22.22
C ALA A 250 -18.35 -6.17 -21.34
N GLN A 251 -17.39 -5.25 -21.15
CA GLN A 251 -16.31 -5.38 -20.18
C GLN A 251 -16.18 -4.07 -19.41
N GLY A 252 -16.30 -4.17 -18.10
CA GLY A 252 -16.04 -3.08 -17.17
C GLY A 252 -14.74 -3.27 -16.40
N GLY A 253 -14.41 -2.34 -15.53
CA GLY A 253 -13.22 -2.43 -14.66
C GLY A 253 -13.30 -3.55 -13.63
N MET A 254 -14.50 -4.08 -13.33
CA MET A 254 -14.72 -5.06 -12.26
C MET A 254 -15.17 -6.44 -12.77
N ALA A 255 -15.88 -6.49 -13.89
CA ALA A 255 -16.50 -7.70 -14.39
C ALA A 255 -16.67 -7.65 -15.91
N GLU A 256 -16.86 -8.83 -16.50
CA GLU A 256 -17.27 -9.03 -17.89
C GLU A 256 -18.70 -9.55 -17.93
N LEU A 257 -19.45 -9.09 -18.91
CA LEU A 257 -20.83 -9.52 -19.14
C LEU A 257 -20.91 -10.36 -20.43
N PHE A 258 -21.51 -11.54 -20.32
CA PHE A 258 -21.71 -12.46 -21.43
C PHE A 258 -23.18 -12.76 -21.66
N VAL A 259 -23.58 -12.97 -22.92
CA VAL A 259 -24.73 -13.80 -23.24
C VAL A 259 -24.30 -15.25 -23.09
N ALA A 260 -25.09 -16.05 -22.41
CA ALA A 260 -24.81 -17.45 -22.17
C ALA A 260 -26.06 -18.33 -22.34
N GLY A 261 -25.84 -19.55 -22.78
CA GLY A 261 -26.88 -20.60 -22.76
C GLY A 261 -26.82 -21.29 -21.37
N TYR A 262 -27.90 -21.27 -20.63
CA TYR A 262 -28.09 -22.11 -19.44
C TYR A 262 -28.63 -23.45 -19.90
N GLU A 263 -27.85 -24.51 -19.69
CA GLU A 263 -28.15 -25.87 -20.12
C GLU A 263 -28.32 -26.80 -18.91
N ARG A 264 -29.44 -27.52 -18.87
CA ARG A 264 -29.70 -28.57 -17.89
C ARG A 264 -29.51 -29.96 -18.53
N GLN A 265 -29.35 -30.97 -17.71
CA GLN A 265 -29.14 -32.36 -18.15
C GLN A 265 -30.36 -32.94 -18.91
N ASP A 266 -31.55 -32.37 -18.71
CA ASP A 266 -32.80 -32.76 -19.37
C ASP A 266 -33.00 -32.11 -20.77
N GLY A 267 -31.97 -31.40 -21.29
CA GLY A 267 -32.00 -30.73 -22.58
C GLY A 267 -32.65 -29.33 -22.54
N PHE A 268 -33.11 -28.86 -21.38
CA PHE A 268 -33.63 -27.50 -21.26
C PHE A 268 -32.51 -26.48 -21.48
N ARG A 269 -32.77 -25.52 -22.38
CA ARG A 269 -31.87 -24.41 -22.68
C ARG A 269 -32.57 -23.07 -22.56
N LYS A 270 -31.99 -22.13 -21.83
CA LYS A 270 -32.47 -20.77 -21.66
C LYS A 270 -31.31 -19.77 -21.86
N THR A 271 -31.53 -18.72 -22.61
CA THR A 271 -30.56 -17.63 -22.74
C THR A 271 -30.56 -16.78 -21.48
N VAL A 272 -29.40 -16.55 -20.92
CA VAL A 272 -29.14 -15.76 -19.70
C VAL A 272 -28.01 -14.77 -19.93
N ALA A 273 -27.90 -13.78 -19.06
CA ALA A 273 -26.72 -12.93 -18.97
C ALA A 273 -25.86 -13.41 -17.79
N VAL A 274 -24.57 -13.57 -18.01
CA VAL A 274 -23.60 -13.97 -16.97
C VAL A 274 -22.58 -12.85 -16.78
N LYS A 275 -22.57 -12.26 -15.59
CA LYS A 275 -21.60 -11.26 -15.13
C LYS A 275 -20.54 -11.97 -14.33
N ARG A 276 -19.30 -12.07 -14.84
CA ARG A 276 -18.17 -12.72 -14.15
C ARG A 276 -17.12 -11.73 -13.68
N VAL A 277 -16.63 -11.92 -12.47
CA VAL A 277 -15.60 -11.07 -11.84
C VAL A 277 -14.26 -11.28 -12.52
N LEU A 278 -13.51 -10.21 -12.74
CA LEU A 278 -12.16 -10.27 -13.30
C LEU A 278 -11.18 -10.94 -12.31
N PRO A 279 -10.20 -11.74 -12.79
CA PRO A 279 -9.33 -12.56 -11.94
C PRO A 279 -8.58 -11.78 -10.86
N HIS A 280 -8.10 -10.58 -11.18
CA HIS A 280 -7.34 -9.75 -10.26
C HIS A 280 -8.17 -9.22 -9.08
N LEU A 281 -9.50 -9.19 -9.20
CA LEU A 281 -10.42 -8.79 -8.12
C LEU A 281 -10.94 -9.98 -7.33
N ALA A 282 -10.86 -11.19 -7.87
CA ALA A 282 -11.28 -12.42 -7.19
C ALA A 282 -10.38 -12.77 -5.98
N GLU A 283 -9.19 -12.19 -5.89
CA GLU A 283 -8.26 -12.34 -4.76
C GLU A 283 -8.49 -11.27 -3.67
N ASN A 284 -9.27 -10.24 -3.94
CA ASN A 284 -9.60 -9.20 -2.97
C ASN A 284 -10.85 -9.60 -2.18
N SER A 285 -10.67 -9.98 -0.92
CA SER A 285 -11.76 -10.43 -0.04
C SER A 285 -12.86 -9.39 0.14
N ASP A 286 -12.51 -8.10 0.24
CA ASP A 286 -13.48 -7.03 0.48
C ASP A 286 -14.35 -6.84 -0.76
N PHE A 287 -13.73 -6.84 -1.94
CA PHE A 287 -14.46 -6.80 -3.21
C PHE A 287 -15.38 -8.01 -3.38
N VAL A 288 -14.89 -9.21 -3.09
CA VAL A 288 -15.68 -10.45 -3.19
C VAL A 288 -16.88 -10.44 -2.25
N ASN A 289 -16.67 -10.04 -1.00
CA ASN A 289 -17.77 -9.94 -0.01
C ASN A 289 -18.83 -8.92 -0.46
N MET A 290 -18.39 -7.79 -0.98
CA MET A 290 -19.25 -6.77 -1.54
C MET A 290 -20.07 -7.31 -2.75
N PHE A 291 -19.42 -7.99 -3.69
CA PHE A 291 -20.06 -8.59 -4.87
C PHE A 291 -21.10 -9.66 -4.49
N ILE A 292 -20.78 -10.52 -3.50
CA ILE A 292 -21.72 -11.54 -3.00
C ILE A 292 -22.90 -10.88 -2.29
N ARG A 293 -22.68 -9.81 -1.53
CA ARG A 293 -23.76 -9.08 -0.86
C ARG A 293 -24.72 -8.43 -1.88
N GLU A 294 -24.16 -7.81 -2.93
CA GLU A 294 -24.92 -7.27 -4.06
C GLU A 294 -25.79 -8.36 -4.70
N ALA A 295 -25.19 -9.49 -5.04
CA ALA A 295 -25.89 -10.61 -5.65
C ALA A 295 -27.04 -11.15 -4.77
N ARG A 296 -26.81 -11.29 -3.46
CA ARG A 296 -27.82 -11.76 -2.51
C ARG A 296 -29.02 -10.83 -2.43
N LEU A 297 -28.80 -9.53 -2.33
CA LEU A 297 -29.88 -8.55 -2.25
C LEU A 297 -30.64 -8.46 -3.56
N ALA A 298 -29.94 -8.46 -4.70
CA ALA A 298 -30.57 -8.46 -6.02
C ALA A 298 -31.40 -9.74 -6.27
N ALA A 299 -30.97 -10.90 -5.74
CA ALA A 299 -31.73 -12.15 -5.87
C ALA A 299 -33.07 -12.16 -5.11
N LEU A 300 -33.25 -11.28 -4.12
CA LEU A 300 -34.52 -11.12 -3.40
C LEU A 300 -35.57 -10.29 -4.18
N LEU A 301 -35.12 -9.62 -5.25
CA LEU A 301 -35.99 -8.75 -6.02
C LEU A 301 -36.63 -9.52 -7.19
N GLN A 302 -37.97 -9.55 -7.22
CA GLN A 302 -38.76 -10.17 -8.27
C GLN A 302 -39.83 -9.19 -8.71
N HIS A 303 -39.54 -8.43 -9.77
CA HIS A 303 -40.45 -7.40 -10.29
C HIS A 303 -40.27 -7.25 -11.81
N PRO A 304 -41.33 -7.01 -12.61
CA PRO A 304 -41.22 -6.86 -14.05
C PRO A 304 -40.23 -5.77 -14.50
N ASN A 305 -40.05 -4.73 -13.69
CA ASN A 305 -39.15 -3.63 -13.99
C ASN A 305 -37.75 -3.76 -13.31
N VAL A 306 -37.40 -4.92 -12.79
CA VAL A 306 -36.09 -5.22 -12.22
C VAL A 306 -35.52 -6.45 -12.91
N VAL A 307 -34.25 -6.42 -13.33
CA VAL A 307 -33.55 -7.58 -13.89
C VAL A 307 -33.45 -8.67 -12.85
N GLN A 308 -34.05 -9.83 -13.12
CA GLN A 308 -34.07 -10.93 -12.19
C GLN A 308 -32.71 -11.64 -12.10
N VAL A 309 -32.12 -11.76 -10.92
CA VAL A 309 -31.01 -12.64 -10.66
C VAL A 309 -31.52 -14.08 -10.54
N ILE A 310 -30.93 -14.98 -11.33
CA ILE A 310 -31.31 -16.39 -11.41
C ILE A 310 -30.45 -17.24 -10.50
N ASP A 311 -29.13 -16.92 -10.49
CA ASP A 311 -28.14 -17.66 -9.74
C ASP A 311 -26.91 -16.80 -9.49
N PHE A 312 -26.15 -17.11 -8.45
CA PHE A 312 -24.84 -16.51 -8.19
C PHE A 312 -23.95 -17.47 -7.41
N GLY A 313 -22.67 -17.38 -7.61
CA GLY A 313 -21.76 -18.28 -6.93
C GLY A 313 -20.31 -18.20 -7.41
N LYS A 314 -19.60 -19.31 -7.19
CA LYS A 314 -18.19 -19.46 -7.54
C LYS A 314 -17.99 -20.77 -8.28
N ILE A 315 -17.46 -20.71 -9.49
CA ILE A 315 -17.11 -21.87 -10.31
C ILE A 315 -15.65 -21.73 -10.73
N GLN A 316 -14.83 -22.76 -10.52
CA GLN A 316 -13.39 -22.77 -10.87
C GLN A 316 -12.64 -21.50 -10.39
N ASN A 317 -12.91 -21.06 -9.14
CA ASN A 317 -12.38 -19.83 -8.55
C ASN A 317 -12.85 -18.51 -9.17
N VAL A 318 -13.81 -18.52 -10.08
CA VAL A 318 -14.41 -17.34 -10.70
C VAL A 318 -15.77 -17.07 -10.09
N TYR A 319 -15.98 -15.89 -9.55
CA TYR A 319 -17.28 -15.45 -9.04
C TYR A 319 -18.15 -14.95 -10.20
N PHE A 320 -19.44 -15.26 -10.13
CA PHE A 320 -20.40 -14.88 -11.17
C PHE A 320 -21.78 -14.55 -10.60
N ILE A 321 -22.55 -13.81 -11.37
CA ILE A 321 -24.00 -13.62 -11.22
C ILE A 321 -24.62 -13.99 -12.57
N ALA A 322 -25.58 -14.92 -12.57
CA ALA A 322 -26.41 -15.22 -13.71
C ALA A 322 -27.75 -14.53 -13.54
N MET A 323 -28.22 -13.85 -14.59
CA MET A 323 -29.43 -13.06 -14.55
C MET A 323 -30.23 -13.24 -15.87
N GLU A 324 -31.48 -12.81 -15.88
CA GLU A 324 -32.24 -12.79 -17.10
C GLU A 324 -31.55 -11.97 -18.18
N TYR A 325 -31.60 -12.47 -19.42
CA TYR A 325 -31.09 -11.74 -20.57
C TYR A 325 -32.18 -10.87 -21.16
N VAL A 326 -32.07 -9.55 -21.01
CA VAL A 326 -32.95 -8.58 -21.62
C VAL A 326 -32.53 -8.37 -23.07
N ARG A 327 -33.32 -8.93 -24.01
CA ARG A 327 -33.03 -8.80 -25.44
C ARG A 327 -33.40 -7.40 -25.93
N GLY A 328 -32.47 -6.45 -25.81
CA GLY A 328 -32.74 -5.03 -26.11
C GLY A 328 -31.48 -4.20 -26.09
N LYS A 329 -31.62 -2.94 -25.68
CA LYS A 329 -30.55 -1.94 -25.54
C LYS A 329 -30.67 -1.22 -24.22
N ASN A 330 -29.56 -0.71 -23.70
CA ASN A 330 -29.64 0.23 -22.60
C ASN A 330 -30.09 1.62 -23.08
N LEU A 331 -30.68 2.37 -22.18
CA LEU A 331 -31.21 3.69 -22.47
C LEU A 331 -30.13 4.67 -22.97
N GLY A 332 -28.89 4.55 -22.51
CA GLY A 332 -27.76 5.36 -22.97
C GLY A 332 -27.42 5.14 -24.45
N GLU A 333 -27.47 3.87 -24.91
CA GLU A 333 -27.32 3.55 -26.34
C GLU A 333 -28.46 4.11 -27.18
N ILE A 334 -29.71 4.08 -26.68
CA ILE A 334 -30.88 4.64 -27.35
C ILE A 334 -30.73 6.16 -27.44
N MET A 335 -30.47 6.84 -26.33
CA MET A 335 -30.26 8.29 -26.28
C MET A 335 -29.17 8.77 -27.22
N SER A 336 -28.09 8.02 -27.36
CA SER A 336 -26.96 8.39 -28.23
C SER A 336 -27.31 8.42 -29.71
N ARG A 337 -28.40 7.75 -30.10
CA ARG A 337 -28.94 7.69 -31.48
C ARG A 337 -30.06 8.70 -31.75
N LEU A 338 -30.67 9.23 -30.70
CA LEU A 338 -31.71 10.23 -30.79
C LEU A 338 -31.08 11.63 -30.79
N LYS A 339 -31.40 12.47 -31.79
CA LYS A 339 -30.87 13.82 -31.93
C LYS A 339 -31.67 14.86 -31.12
N GLU A 340 -32.95 14.65 -30.94
CA GLU A 340 -33.92 15.64 -30.43
C GLU A 340 -34.57 15.23 -29.09
N GLY A 341 -34.09 14.16 -28.45
CA GLY A 341 -34.73 13.59 -27.27
C GLY A 341 -35.88 12.64 -27.62
N MET A 342 -36.57 12.14 -26.60
CA MET A 342 -37.72 11.26 -26.73
C MET A 342 -39.02 12.08 -26.77
N THR A 343 -40.09 11.49 -27.30
CA THR A 343 -41.43 12.07 -27.13
C THR A 343 -41.78 12.11 -25.63
N VAL A 344 -42.66 13.03 -25.24
CA VAL A 344 -43.08 13.16 -23.84
C VAL A 344 -43.64 11.83 -23.33
N ASP A 345 -44.45 11.16 -24.12
CA ASP A 345 -45.07 9.87 -23.74
C ASP A 345 -44.06 8.76 -23.55
N GLN A 346 -43.07 8.64 -24.44
CA GLN A 346 -41.98 7.65 -24.30
C GLN A 346 -41.15 7.91 -23.02
N ALA A 347 -40.80 9.17 -22.78
CA ALA A 347 -40.02 9.55 -21.61
C ALA A 347 -40.79 9.28 -20.31
N VAL A 348 -42.06 9.64 -20.28
CA VAL A 348 -42.97 9.39 -19.16
C VAL A 348 -43.16 7.90 -18.91
N PHE A 349 -43.37 7.11 -19.97
CA PHE A 349 -43.48 5.65 -19.85
C PHE A 349 -42.20 5.06 -19.20
N ILE A 350 -41.04 5.36 -19.75
CA ILE A 350 -39.76 4.85 -19.23
C ILE A 350 -39.55 5.26 -17.77
N ALA A 351 -39.72 6.55 -17.44
CA ALA A 351 -39.55 7.04 -16.08
C ALA A 351 -40.52 6.38 -15.09
N SER A 352 -41.79 6.15 -15.51
CA SER A 352 -42.80 5.48 -14.69
C SER A 352 -42.44 4.01 -14.40
N GLN A 353 -41.94 3.27 -15.41
CA GLN A 353 -41.52 1.87 -15.22
C GLN A 353 -40.30 1.77 -14.28
N VAL A 354 -39.34 2.69 -14.43
CA VAL A 354 -38.18 2.76 -13.52
C VAL A 354 -38.66 3.10 -12.10
N ALA A 355 -39.56 4.09 -11.93
CA ALA A 355 -40.11 4.44 -10.63
C ALA A 355 -40.83 3.26 -9.94
N MET A 356 -41.58 2.44 -10.70
CA MET A 356 -42.20 1.23 -10.16
C MET A 356 -41.19 0.19 -9.67
N GLY A 357 -40.10 -0.02 -10.42
CA GLY A 357 -39.05 -0.92 -10.02
C GLY A 357 -38.32 -0.42 -8.77
N LEU A 358 -38.08 0.89 -8.65
CA LEU A 358 -37.49 1.52 -7.46
C LEU A 358 -38.40 1.42 -6.24
N GLU A 359 -39.71 1.75 -6.39
CA GLU A 359 -40.69 1.64 -5.29
C GLU A 359 -40.76 0.23 -4.71
N TYR A 360 -40.82 -0.78 -5.60
CA TYR A 360 -40.76 -2.17 -5.17
C TYR A 360 -39.47 -2.49 -4.39
N SER A 361 -38.33 -2.05 -4.89
CA SER A 361 -37.02 -2.34 -4.25
C SER A 361 -36.89 -1.63 -2.92
N HIS A 362 -37.28 -0.36 -2.82
CA HIS A 362 -37.21 0.44 -1.59
C HIS A 362 -38.15 -0.07 -0.50
N SER A 363 -39.32 -0.57 -0.87
CA SER A 363 -40.34 -1.09 0.07
C SER A 363 -40.17 -2.57 0.42
N LYS A 364 -39.18 -3.28 -0.19
CA LYS A 364 -39.00 -4.71 0.01
C LYS A 364 -38.64 -5.00 1.48
N LYS A 365 -39.35 -5.95 2.05
CA LYS A 365 -39.13 -6.48 3.41
C LYS A 365 -38.51 -7.86 3.33
N ASP A 366 -37.80 -8.25 4.37
CA ASP A 366 -37.37 -9.63 4.55
C ASP A 366 -38.57 -10.53 4.79
N ASP A 367 -38.66 -11.61 4.03
CA ASP A 367 -39.83 -12.49 4.04
C ASP A 367 -39.97 -13.27 5.37
N LYS A 368 -38.91 -13.35 6.19
CA LYS A 368 -38.90 -14.07 7.47
C LYS A 368 -39.09 -13.14 8.67
N SER A 369 -38.31 -12.03 8.72
CA SER A 369 -38.34 -11.10 9.84
C SER A 369 -39.42 -10.01 9.68
N GLY A 370 -39.89 -9.74 8.45
CA GLY A 370 -40.78 -8.62 8.15
C GLY A 370 -40.10 -7.24 8.21
N GLU A 371 -38.80 -7.18 8.51
CA GLU A 371 -38.04 -5.95 8.57
C GLU A 371 -37.78 -5.37 7.18
N ALA A 372 -37.73 -4.03 7.08
CA ALA A 372 -37.41 -3.36 5.82
C ALA A 372 -35.94 -3.62 5.43
N LEU A 373 -35.70 -4.09 4.21
CA LEU A 373 -34.37 -4.36 3.70
C LEU A 373 -33.62 -3.08 3.31
N ASN A 374 -34.32 -1.95 3.18
CA ASN A 374 -33.77 -0.64 2.80
C ASN A 374 -32.83 -0.72 1.57
N ILE A 375 -33.29 -1.42 0.53
CA ILE A 375 -32.50 -1.62 -0.68
C ILE A 375 -32.51 -0.34 -1.48
N VAL A 376 -31.34 0.29 -1.63
CA VAL A 376 -31.13 1.49 -2.44
C VAL A 376 -30.25 1.12 -3.63
N HIS A 377 -30.61 1.54 -4.83
CA HIS A 377 -29.87 1.18 -6.06
C HIS A 377 -28.53 1.90 -6.17
N ARG A 378 -28.46 3.18 -5.84
CA ARG A 378 -27.24 4.03 -5.78
C ARG A 378 -26.48 4.25 -7.09
N ASP A 379 -26.90 3.67 -8.19
CA ASP A 379 -26.27 3.78 -9.51
C ASP A 379 -27.29 3.87 -10.65
N ILE A 380 -28.43 4.53 -10.44
CA ILE A 380 -29.40 4.79 -11.50
C ILE A 380 -28.75 5.68 -12.55
N SER A 381 -28.72 5.17 -13.78
CA SER A 381 -28.14 5.86 -14.94
C SER A 381 -28.72 5.26 -16.24
N PRO A 382 -28.63 5.94 -17.37
CA PRO A 382 -29.11 5.39 -18.64
C PRO A 382 -28.48 4.04 -19.04
N GLN A 383 -27.28 3.74 -18.58
CA GLN A 383 -26.59 2.48 -18.86
C GLN A 383 -27.21 1.30 -18.09
N ASN A 384 -27.79 1.57 -16.91
CA ASN A 384 -28.40 0.56 -16.05
C ASN A 384 -29.92 0.43 -16.22
N ILE A 385 -30.51 1.15 -17.19
CA ILE A 385 -31.90 1.02 -17.60
C ILE A 385 -31.94 0.31 -18.96
N LEU A 386 -32.44 -0.92 -18.96
CA LEU A 386 -32.56 -1.74 -20.17
C LEU A 386 -33.95 -1.65 -20.76
N ILE A 387 -34.03 -1.52 -22.07
CA ILE A 387 -35.30 -1.51 -22.82
C ILE A 387 -35.26 -2.68 -23.79
N SER A 388 -36.20 -3.63 -23.63
CA SER A 388 -36.29 -4.78 -24.52
C SER A 388 -36.88 -4.36 -25.87
N PHE A 389 -36.65 -5.18 -26.90
CA PHE A 389 -37.32 -4.96 -28.22
C PHE A 389 -38.85 -5.16 -28.19
N GLN A 390 -39.37 -5.68 -27.08
CA GLN A 390 -40.81 -5.78 -26.80
C GLN A 390 -41.36 -4.59 -26.01
N GLY A 391 -40.49 -3.62 -25.64
CA GLY A 391 -40.90 -2.42 -24.90
C GLY A 391 -40.85 -2.57 -23.37
N GLU A 392 -40.37 -3.69 -22.84
CA GLU A 392 -40.17 -3.83 -21.40
C GLU A 392 -39.03 -2.93 -20.93
N VAL A 393 -39.21 -2.28 -19.79
CA VAL A 393 -38.18 -1.43 -19.15
C VAL A 393 -37.77 -2.10 -17.86
N LYS A 394 -36.45 -2.36 -17.68
CA LYS A 394 -35.90 -3.05 -16.52
C LYS A 394 -34.66 -2.34 -15.97
N ILE A 395 -34.57 -2.25 -14.67
CA ILE A 395 -33.40 -1.74 -13.95
C ILE A 395 -32.43 -2.90 -13.75
N SER A 396 -31.14 -2.70 -14.08
CA SER A 396 -30.05 -3.65 -13.89
C SER A 396 -28.98 -3.10 -12.97
N ASP A 397 -28.11 -3.97 -12.47
CA ASP A 397 -26.88 -3.60 -11.73
C ASP A 397 -27.16 -2.72 -10.49
N PHE A 398 -27.87 -3.27 -9.50
CA PHE A 398 -28.04 -2.62 -8.22
C PHE A 398 -26.67 -2.33 -7.58
N GLY A 399 -26.30 -1.05 -7.50
CA GLY A 399 -24.99 -0.57 -7.02
C GLY A 399 -24.85 -0.61 -5.50
N ILE A 400 -25.33 -1.68 -4.86
CA ILE A 400 -25.30 -1.88 -3.40
C ILE A 400 -23.85 -1.90 -2.85
N SER A 401 -22.89 -2.09 -3.74
CA SER A 401 -21.44 -2.06 -3.46
C SER A 401 -20.87 -0.67 -3.14
N LYS A 402 -21.59 0.39 -3.43
CA LYS A 402 -21.20 1.76 -3.10
C LYS A 402 -21.60 2.08 -1.66
N THR A 403 -20.82 1.57 -0.68
CA THR A 403 -21.02 1.94 0.73
C THR A 403 -20.70 3.41 0.95
N SER A 404 -21.44 4.04 1.87
CA SER A 404 -21.39 5.46 2.23
C SER A 404 -20.06 5.94 2.84
N SER A 405 -19.07 5.06 3.02
CA SER A 405 -17.81 5.36 3.72
C SER A 405 -16.57 5.48 2.82
N GLU A 406 -16.68 5.19 1.52
CA GLU A 406 -15.57 5.45 0.61
C GLU A 406 -16.10 6.08 -0.69
N PRO A 407 -15.78 7.35 -0.97
CA PRO A 407 -15.81 7.83 -2.33
C PRO A 407 -14.74 7.02 -3.07
N SER A 408 -15.15 6.01 -3.83
CA SER A 408 -14.25 5.24 -4.70
C SER A 408 -13.79 6.13 -5.87
N LEU A 409 -13.06 7.19 -5.52
CA LEU A 409 -12.47 8.18 -6.42
C LEU A 409 -11.22 7.66 -7.15
N THR A 410 -10.81 6.44 -6.86
CA THR A 410 -9.55 5.93 -7.39
C THR A 410 -9.71 4.53 -7.92
N HIS A 411 -10.02 4.36 -9.19
CA HIS A 411 -9.41 3.37 -10.10
C HIS A 411 -10.12 3.38 -11.46
N SER A 412 -9.38 3.86 -12.45
CA SER A 412 -9.58 3.78 -13.91
C SER A 412 -10.64 4.66 -14.59
N GLY A 413 -10.21 5.29 -15.66
CA GLY A 413 -10.85 6.30 -16.53
C GLY A 413 -12.25 6.02 -17.14
N VAL A 414 -12.98 5.00 -16.68
CA VAL A 414 -14.36 4.64 -17.06
C VAL A 414 -15.40 5.41 -16.24
N ILE A 415 -15.00 6.08 -15.17
CA ILE A 415 -15.91 6.71 -14.19
C ILE A 415 -16.47 8.06 -14.64
N LYS A 416 -15.83 8.73 -15.59
CA LYS A 416 -16.21 10.10 -16.04
C LYS A 416 -17.69 10.31 -16.42
N GLY A 417 -18.38 9.29 -16.91
CA GLY A 417 -19.79 9.41 -17.30
C GLY A 417 -20.79 9.15 -16.17
N LYS A 418 -20.42 8.41 -15.12
CA LYS A 418 -21.34 8.00 -14.04
C LYS A 418 -21.50 9.05 -12.95
N LEU A 419 -20.51 9.91 -12.75
CA LEU A 419 -20.57 11.00 -11.75
C LEU A 419 -21.69 12.00 -12.03
N ALA A 420 -22.12 12.12 -13.29
CA ALA A 420 -23.20 13.03 -13.69
C ALA A 420 -24.57 12.67 -13.10
N TYR A 421 -24.73 11.48 -12.52
CA TYR A 421 -25.99 10.99 -11.94
C TYR A 421 -25.95 10.88 -10.42
N LEU A 422 -24.89 11.34 -9.77
CA LEU A 422 -24.81 11.38 -8.31
C LEU A 422 -25.81 12.39 -7.74
N SER A 423 -26.41 12.03 -6.61
CA SER A 423 -27.18 12.98 -5.80
C SER A 423 -26.25 13.92 -5.02
N PRO A 424 -26.73 15.09 -4.57
CA PRO A 424 -25.94 16.00 -3.74
C PRO A 424 -25.36 15.33 -2.49
N GLU A 425 -26.13 14.52 -1.78
CA GLU A 425 -25.69 13.76 -0.61
C GLU A 425 -24.61 12.73 -0.95
N GLN A 426 -24.69 12.08 -2.13
CA GLN A 426 -23.62 11.18 -2.59
C GLN A 426 -22.33 11.94 -2.91
N ALA A 427 -22.45 13.08 -3.57
CA ALA A 427 -21.29 13.92 -3.89
C ALA A 427 -20.60 14.46 -2.64
N LEU A 428 -21.36 14.77 -1.59
CA LEU A 428 -20.87 15.27 -0.30
C LEU A 428 -20.42 14.15 0.68
N GLY A 429 -20.57 12.86 0.30
CA GLY A 429 -20.23 11.74 1.19
C GLY A 429 -21.16 11.62 2.41
N GLN A 430 -22.35 12.17 2.32
CA GLN A 430 -23.37 12.12 3.38
C GLN A 430 -24.12 10.78 3.37
N PRO A 431 -24.88 10.43 4.43
CA PRO A 431 -25.72 9.23 4.45
C PRO A 431 -26.73 9.22 3.31
N VAL A 432 -26.71 8.14 2.53
CA VAL A 432 -27.49 7.94 1.31
C VAL A 432 -28.68 7.03 1.59
N ASP A 433 -29.89 7.48 1.25
CA ASP A 433 -31.13 6.74 1.29
C ASP A 433 -31.75 6.61 -0.12
N HIS A 434 -32.97 6.06 -0.19
CA HIS A 434 -33.70 5.84 -1.43
C HIS A 434 -33.98 7.14 -2.22
N GLN A 435 -33.95 8.31 -1.59
CA GLN A 435 -34.15 9.60 -2.27
C GLN A 435 -33.01 9.95 -3.22
N ALA A 436 -31.82 9.34 -3.04
CA ALA A 436 -30.73 9.47 -4.01
C ALA A 436 -31.08 8.84 -5.37
N ASP A 437 -31.78 7.70 -5.36
CA ASP A 437 -32.25 7.07 -6.61
C ASP A 437 -33.30 7.93 -7.31
N LEU A 438 -34.17 8.63 -6.55
CA LEU A 438 -35.16 9.55 -7.10
C LEU A 438 -34.53 10.76 -7.78
N TYR A 439 -33.44 11.29 -7.18
CA TYR A 439 -32.65 12.36 -7.78
C TYR A 439 -31.98 11.90 -9.09
N ALA A 440 -31.37 10.73 -9.08
CA ALA A 440 -30.74 10.15 -10.26
C ALA A 440 -31.76 9.86 -11.37
N LEU A 441 -32.97 9.36 -11.03
CA LEU A 441 -34.08 9.21 -11.95
C LEU A 441 -34.52 10.58 -12.50
N GLY A 442 -34.56 11.62 -11.67
CA GLY A 442 -34.83 12.99 -12.09
C GLY A 442 -33.88 13.49 -13.17
N ILE A 443 -32.55 13.22 -13.00
CA ILE A 443 -31.52 13.53 -14.01
C ILE A 443 -31.80 12.77 -15.32
N VAL A 444 -32.02 11.45 -15.24
CA VAL A 444 -32.33 10.63 -16.43
C VAL A 444 -33.57 11.16 -17.13
N PHE A 445 -34.63 11.48 -16.39
CA PHE A 445 -35.88 11.99 -16.92
C PHE A 445 -35.69 13.35 -17.61
N TYR A 446 -34.95 14.27 -16.99
CA TYR A 446 -34.56 15.54 -17.59
C TYR A 446 -33.82 15.33 -18.93
N GLU A 447 -32.84 14.43 -18.97
CA GLU A 447 -32.00 14.18 -20.14
C GLU A 447 -32.79 13.53 -21.30
N ILE A 448 -33.68 12.56 -21.03
CA ILE A 448 -34.47 11.92 -22.09
C ILE A 448 -35.51 12.85 -22.66
N LEU A 449 -36.06 13.79 -21.88
CA LEU A 449 -36.99 14.80 -22.32
C LEU A 449 -36.31 15.91 -23.12
N SER A 450 -35.20 16.46 -22.60
CA SER A 450 -34.49 17.59 -23.21
C SER A 450 -33.60 17.18 -24.40
N GLY A 451 -33.21 15.91 -24.50
CA GLY A 451 -32.19 15.43 -25.43
C GLY A 451 -30.76 15.92 -25.09
N LYS A 452 -30.58 16.58 -23.94
CA LYS A 452 -29.31 17.18 -23.53
C LYS A 452 -28.85 16.63 -22.20
N ARG A 453 -27.55 16.48 -22.04
CA ARG A 453 -26.95 16.14 -20.76
C ARG A 453 -27.12 17.28 -19.76
N LEU A 454 -27.66 16.97 -18.57
CA LEU A 454 -27.81 17.95 -17.48
C LEU A 454 -26.46 18.36 -16.92
N TYR A 455 -25.57 17.39 -16.71
CA TYR A 455 -24.21 17.62 -16.20
C TYR A 455 -23.15 17.11 -17.16
N ARG A 456 -22.11 17.94 -17.35
CA ARG A 456 -20.86 17.57 -18.05
C ARG A 456 -19.72 18.06 -17.21
N PHE A 457 -18.87 17.14 -16.76
CA PHE A 457 -17.71 17.43 -15.91
C PHE A 457 -16.42 17.04 -16.61
N THR A 458 -15.39 17.84 -16.40
CA THR A 458 -14.04 17.59 -16.91
C THR A 458 -13.20 16.78 -15.91
N SER A 459 -13.56 16.89 -14.62
CA SER A 459 -12.90 16.17 -13.52
C SER A 459 -13.88 15.75 -12.43
N ASP A 460 -13.46 14.78 -11.61
CA ASP A 460 -14.22 14.28 -10.46
C ASP A 460 -14.42 15.37 -9.39
N ILE A 461 -13.40 16.22 -9.21
CA ILE A 461 -13.44 17.35 -8.26
C ILE A 461 -14.51 18.37 -8.68
N GLU A 462 -14.60 18.63 -9.99
CA GLU A 462 -15.64 19.51 -10.55
C GLU A 462 -17.03 18.94 -10.29
N ALA A 463 -17.22 17.63 -10.48
CA ALA A 463 -18.50 16.98 -10.20
C ALA A 463 -18.93 17.13 -8.75
N ILE A 464 -18.02 16.82 -7.81
CA ILE A 464 -18.28 16.91 -6.36
C ILE A 464 -18.69 18.33 -5.93
N ARG A 465 -18.07 19.35 -6.50
CA ARG A 465 -18.40 20.75 -6.19
C ARG A 465 -19.67 21.23 -6.85
N ALA A 466 -19.85 20.91 -8.14
CA ALA A 466 -20.94 21.45 -8.94
C ALA A 466 -22.29 20.81 -8.66
N ILE A 467 -22.36 19.50 -8.35
CA ILE A 467 -23.63 18.81 -8.14
C ILE A 467 -24.46 19.42 -6.99
N PRO A 468 -23.89 19.74 -5.81
CA PRO A 468 -24.65 20.36 -4.73
C PRO A 468 -25.08 21.81 -5.04
N GLU A 469 -24.25 22.58 -5.74
CA GLU A 469 -24.38 24.04 -5.84
C GLU A 469 -25.04 24.51 -7.14
N ARG A 470 -24.80 23.82 -8.26
CA ARG A 470 -25.25 24.27 -9.58
C ARG A 470 -26.76 24.26 -9.69
N GLU A 471 -27.34 25.40 -10.00
CA GLU A 471 -28.77 25.51 -10.32
C GLU A 471 -29.14 24.70 -11.57
N ILE A 472 -30.31 24.11 -11.51
CA ILE A 472 -30.87 23.31 -12.60
C ILE A 472 -31.94 24.12 -13.28
N PRO A 473 -31.78 24.49 -14.56
CA PRO A 473 -32.79 25.25 -15.27
C PRO A 473 -34.10 24.42 -15.44
N PRO A 474 -35.27 25.05 -15.34
CA PRO A 474 -36.53 24.38 -15.64
C PRO A 474 -36.50 23.71 -17.00
N ILE A 475 -36.99 22.48 -17.09
CA ILE A 475 -36.92 21.73 -18.36
C ILE A 475 -37.70 22.40 -19.50
N LYS A 476 -38.72 23.19 -19.19
CA LYS A 476 -39.44 24.02 -20.13
C LYS A 476 -38.57 25.04 -20.87
N GLU A 477 -37.47 25.51 -20.27
CA GLU A 477 -36.52 26.37 -20.96
C GLU A 477 -35.75 25.65 -22.07
N CYS A 478 -35.63 24.33 -21.96
CA CYS A 478 -34.97 23.50 -22.96
C CYS A 478 -35.94 22.99 -24.01
N ARG A 479 -37.22 22.80 -23.64
CA ARG A 479 -38.25 22.22 -24.49
C ARG A 479 -39.64 22.74 -24.08
N GLN A 480 -40.25 23.58 -24.94
CA GLN A 480 -41.46 24.35 -24.61
C GLN A 480 -42.77 23.53 -24.61
N ASP A 481 -42.83 22.41 -25.34
CA ASP A 481 -44.00 21.51 -25.42
C ASP A 481 -44.21 20.65 -24.16
N ILE A 482 -43.35 20.79 -23.15
CA ILE A 482 -43.49 20.05 -21.89
C ILE A 482 -44.61 20.64 -21.02
N PRO A 483 -45.59 19.83 -20.58
CA PRO A 483 -46.63 20.27 -19.66
C PRO A 483 -46.09 20.80 -18.36
N ASP A 484 -46.74 21.83 -17.77
CA ASP A 484 -46.33 22.43 -16.50
C ASP A 484 -46.23 21.42 -15.35
N GLU A 485 -47.17 20.45 -15.34
CA GLU A 485 -47.16 19.40 -14.34
C GLU A 485 -45.94 18.50 -14.44
N LEU A 486 -45.54 18.16 -15.69
CA LEU A 486 -44.35 17.36 -15.92
C LEU A 486 -43.07 18.11 -15.53
N ASN A 487 -43.01 19.40 -15.87
CA ASN A 487 -41.90 20.25 -15.40
C ASN A 487 -41.81 20.25 -13.87
N ARG A 488 -42.92 20.44 -13.13
CA ARG A 488 -42.94 20.38 -11.66
C ARG A 488 -42.47 19.05 -11.11
N ILE A 489 -42.85 17.93 -11.75
CA ILE A 489 -42.45 16.58 -11.33
C ILE A 489 -40.94 16.41 -11.47
N VAL A 490 -40.38 16.74 -12.64
CA VAL A 490 -38.95 16.60 -12.90
C VAL A 490 -38.14 17.47 -11.93
N MET A 491 -38.54 18.73 -11.77
CA MET A 491 -37.85 19.68 -10.90
C MET A 491 -37.91 19.28 -9.42
N LYS A 492 -39.05 18.73 -8.96
CA LYS A 492 -39.18 18.22 -7.59
C LYS A 492 -38.26 17.02 -7.32
N CYS A 493 -38.02 16.14 -8.30
CA CYS A 493 -37.00 15.08 -8.16
C CYS A 493 -35.61 15.64 -8.02
N LEU A 494 -35.32 16.78 -8.68
CA LEU A 494 -34.02 17.42 -8.77
C LEU A 494 -33.74 18.44 -7.64
N GLU A 495 -34.64 18.56 -6.66
CA GLU A 495 -34.40 19.39 -5.48
C GLU A 495 -33.10 18.96 -4.76
N LYS A 496 -32.27 19.97 -4.43
CA LYS A 496 -30.96 19.70 -3.81
C LYS A 496 -31.10 19.17 -2.40
N ASP A 497 -32.01 19.77 -1.64
CA ASP A 497 -32.36 19.29 -0.31
C ASP A 497 -33.40 18.15 -0.44
N LYS A 498 -33.01 16.98 0.04
CA LYS A 498 -33.85 15.77 -0.03
C LYS A 498 -35.19 15.92 0.69
N ARG A 499 -35.34 16.85 1.65
CA ARG A 499 -36.60 17.12 2.35
C ARG A 499 -37.69 17.64 1.43
N PHE A 500 -37.32 18.30 0.34
CA PHE A 500 -38.25 18.85 -0.67
C PHE A 500 -38.49 17.92 -1.84
N ARG A 501 -37.72 16.83 -1.95
CA ARG A 501 -37.94 15.78 -2.94
C ARG A 501 -39.20 14.98 -2.62
N TYR A 502 -39.59 14.09 -3.54
CA TYR A 502 -40.57 13.04 -3.25
C TYR A 502 -40.04 12.14 -2.12
N GLN A 503 -40.93 11.76 -1.19
CA GLN A 503 -40.56 10.94 -0.05
C GLN A 503 -40.47 9.45 -0.39
N ASN A 504 -41.09 9.01 -1.45
CA ASN A 504 -40.99 7.67 -2.02
C ASN A 504 -41.24 7.70 -3.53
N ALA A 505 -40.89 6.65 -4.26
CA ALA A 505 -41.11 6.55 -5.70
C ALA A 505 -42.58 6.34 -6.03
N GLY A 506 -43.41 5.86 -5.10
CA GLY A 506 -44.85 5.72 -5.25
C GLY A 506 -45.60 7.06 -5.35
N GLU A 507 -45.11 8.10 -4.64
CA GLU A 507 -45.66 9.47 -4.81
C GLU A 507 -45.45 10.02 -6.23
N GLN A 508 -44.35 9.65 -6.89
CA GLN A 508 -44.17 9.91 -8.33
C GLN A 508 -45.17 9.16 -9.18
N THR A 509 -45.68 8.00 -8.75
CA THR A 509 -46.63 7.18 -9.49
C THR A 509 -48.07 7.69 -9.44
N GLY A 510 -48.40 8.77 -8.71
CA GLY A 510 -49.59 9.62 -9.02
C GLY A 510 -49.68 9.92 -10.51
N PHE A 511 -48.59 9.78 -11.22
CA PHE A 511 -48.37 9.70 -12.64
C PHE A 511 -49.08 8.51 -13.34
N LYS A 512 -49.26 7.36 -12.69
CA LYS A 512 -49.95 6.19 -13.25
C LYS A 512 -51.37 6.49 -13.73
N TYR A 513 -52.07 7.38 -13.07
CA TYR A 513 -53.46 7.64 -13.36
C TYR A 513 -53.66 8.46 -14.63
N LYS A 514 -52.75 9.40 -14.93
CA LYS A 514 -52.88 10.23 -16.14
C LYS A 514 -52.25 9.61 -17.39
N VAL A 515 -51.21 8.80 -17.28
CA VAL A 515 -50.58 8.12 -18.42
C VAL A 515 -51.49 7.03 -19.00
N ARG A 516 -52.27 6.32 -18.17
CA ARG A 516 -53.27 5.37 -18.63
C ARG A 516 -54.44 6.01 -19.43
N GLN A 517 -54.62 7.32 -19.30
CA GLN A 517 -55.65 8.06 -20.02
C GLN A 517 -55.14 8.74 -21.28
N SER A 518 -53.81 8.74 -21.55
CA SER A 518 -53.29 9.31 -22.79
C SER A 518 -53.57 8.38 -23.96
N GLU A 519 -54.11 8.92 -25.06
CA GLU A 519 -54.29 8.22 -26.34
C GLU A 519 -53.02 7.56 -26.87
N SER A 520 -51.84 8.06 -26.43
CA SER A 520 -50.52 7.58 -26.81
C SER A 520 -50.19 6.16 -26.32
N PHE A 521 -50.80 5.67 -25.24
CA PHE A 521 -50.63 4.27 -24.81
C PHE A 521 -51.35 3.31 -25.78
N ARG A 522 -52.46 3.75 -26.38
CA ARG A 522 -53.15 3.01 -27.47
C ARG A 522 -52.33 3.05 -28.77
N LEU A 523 -51.74 4.19 -29.10
CA LEU A 523 -50.88 4.36 -30.27
C LEU A 523 -49.61 3.51 -30.21
N TYR A 524 -49.07 3.23 -29.02
CA TYR A 524 -47.91 2.33 -28.87
C TYR A 524 -48.27 0.88 -29.24
N GLU A 525 -49.45 0.38 -28.85
CA GLU A 525 -49.96 -0.92 -29.30
C GLU A 525 -50.26 -0.93 -30.79
N GLU A 526 -50.69 0.18 -31.35
CA GLU A 526 -50.99 0.33 -32.79
C GLU A 526 -49.76 0.61 -33.65
N THR A 527 -48.76 1.33 -33.14
CA THR A 527 -47.53 1.68 -33.89
C THR A 527 -46.51 0.55 -33.93
N PHE A 528 -46.60 -0.42 -33.00
CA PHE A 528 -45.86 -1.66 -33.00
C PHE A 528 -46.80 -2.88 -33.00
N PRO A 529 -47.64 -3.04 -34.04
CA PRO A 529 -48.51 -4.19 -34.12
C PRO A 529 -47.66 -5.46 -34.12
N GLY A 530 -47.99 -6.36 -33.22
CA GLY A 530 -47.32 -7.59 -32.90
C GLY A 530 -46.50 -8.24 -33.99
N ARG A 531 -45.19 -8.36 -33.74
CA ARG A 531 -44.45 -9.50 -34.25
C ARG A 531 -44.70 -10.74 -33.37
N GLN A 532 -45.98 -11.04 -33.15
CA GLN A 532 -46.41 -12.40 -32.81
C GLN A 532 -46.58 -13.18 -34.12
N GLN A 533 -45.49 -13.50 -34.77
CA GLN A 533 -45.43 -14.59 -35.77
C GLN A 533 -44.03 -14.58 -36.38
N ARG A 534 -43.10 -15.24 -35.68
CA ARG A 534 -42.15 -16.19 -36.26
C ARG A 534 -41.33 -16.79 -35.12
N ALA A 535 -41.68 -18.05 -34.87
CA ALA A 535 -41.04 -18.98 -33.96
C ALA A 535 -39.55 -19.19 -34.24
#